data_8725bde62c0a80c0857cce9da68d7f1e
#
_entry.id   8725bde62c0a80c0857cce9da68d7f1e
#
_cell.length_a   1.000
_cell.length_b   1.000
_cell.length_c   1.000
_cell.angle_alpha   90.00
_cell.angle_beta   90.00
_cell.angle_gamma   90.00
#
_symmetry.space_group_name_H-M   'P 1'
#
loop_
_entity.id
_entity.type
_entity.pdbx_description
1 polymer ?
#
loop_
_entity_poly.entity_id
_entity_poly.type
_entity_poly.pdbx_seq_one_letter_code
_entity_poly.pdbx_strand_id
1 'polypeptide(L)'
;MTAAPDAEQLAPPRVVVLDHGSGNVRSVVRALEAAGAEVELTADRDRALAADGLVVPGVGAFAATMAQIKAVGGDRLVERRLAGGRPVLGICVGQQVMFDAGDEHGERSAGLGQWPGEVTRLQADVVPHMGWNTVEAPEGTTLFAGIAEERFYFVHSYAARSWEMEPIGPMTPPKVTWAEHGGDRFVAAVENGALCATQFHPEKSGDAGAALLANWLRTLPRYDRGL
;
A
#
# COMPACT_ATOMS: atom_id res chain seq x y z
N MET A 1 34.23 -19.11 5.20
CA MET A 1 33.12 -18.45 5.90
C MET A 1 33.26 -16.96 5.60
N THR A 2 32.63 -16.47 4.56
CA THR A 2 32.54 -15.05 4.24
C THR A 2 31.46 -14.45 5.12
N ALA A 3 31.85 -13.49 5.94
CA ALA A 3 30.89 -12.72 6.76
C ALA A 3 29.86 -12.04 5.85
N ALA A 4 28.58 -12.09 6.25
CA ALA A 4 27.56 -11.29 5.59
C ALA A 4 27.97 -9.81 5.69
N PRO A 5 27.81 -9.00 4.62
CA PRO A 5 28.15 -7.59 4.67
C PRO A 5 27.29 -6.88 5.72
N ASP A 6 27.93 -6.02 6.52
CA ASP A 6 27.25 -5.19 7.52
C ASP A 6 26.14 -4.38 6.86
N ALA A 7 24.99 -4.27 7.53
CA ALA A 7 23.80 -3.57 7.04
C ALA A 7 24.04 -2.07 6.69
N GLU A 8 25.15 -1.51 7.14
CA GLU A 8 25.60 -0.13 6.87
C GLU A 8 26.22 0.09 5.48
N GLN A 9 26.50 -0.96 4.72
CA GLN A 9 27.18 -0.86 3.40
C GLN A 9 26.25 -0.98 2.19
N LEU A 10 24.96 -1.26 2.41
CA LEU A 10 24.02 -1.39 1.30
C LEU A 10 23.46 -0.02 0.89
N ALA A 11 23.48 0.28 -0.41
CA ALA A 11 22.88 1.49 -0.96
C ALA A 11 21.38 1.61 -0.54
N PRO A 12 20.83 2.83 -0.38
CA PRO A 12 19.43 3.01 -0.07
C PRO A 12 18.54 2.33 -1.13
N PRO A 13 17.40 1.74 -0.74
CA PRO A 13 16.49 1.12 -1.71
C PRO A 13 15.92 2.17 -2.65
N ARG A 14 15.88 1.85 -3.94
CA ARG A 14 15.23 2.69 -4.96
C ARG A 14 13.74 2.39 -5.00
N VAL A 15 12.95 3.44 -4.76
CA VAL A 15 11.49 3.35 -4.77
C VAL A 15 10.94 4.27 -5.85
N VAL A 16 10.08 3.75 -6.71
CA VAL A 16 9.26 4.57 -7.60
C VAL A 16 7.91 4.80 -6.96
N VAL A 17 7.51 6.07 -6.87
CA VAL A 17 6.12 6.46 -6.64
C VAL A 17 5.48 6.66 -8.00
N LEU A 18 4.42 5.92 -8.30
CA LEU A 18 3.74 5.99 -9.59
C LEU A 18 3.06 7.34 -9.79
N ASP A 19 3.53 8.10 -10.75
CA ASP A 19 2.92 9.37 -11.14
C ASP A 19 1.79 9.14 -12.16
N HIS A 20 0.60 8.89 -11.67
CA HIS A 20 -0.59 8.76 -12.49
C HIS A 20 -1.50 10.00 -12.44
N GLY A 21 -0.98 11.14 -11.95
CA GLY A 21 -1.73 12.38 -11.80
C GLY A 21 -2.53 12.50 -10.51
N SER A 22 -2.30 11.61 -9.53
CA SER A 22 -2.90 11.70 -8.20
C SER A 22 -2.40 12.93 -7.44
N GLY A 23 -3.28 13.54 -6.64
CA GLY A 23 -2.90 14.62 -5.74
C GLY A 23 -2.03 14.14 -4.56
N ASN A 24 -1.33 15.10 -3.93
CA ASN A 24 -0.56 14.90 -2.68
C ASN A 24 0.60 13.89 -2.72
N VAL A 25 1.03 13.45 -3.90
CA VAL A 25 2.12 12.47 -4.06
C VAL A 25 3.45 12.94 -3.46
N ARG A 26 3.68 14.26 -3.40
CA ARG A 26 4.91 14.83 -2.83
C ARG A 26 5.09 14.55 -1.34
N SER A 27 4.01 14.38 -0.58
CA SER A 27 4.08 14.00 0.83
C SER A 27 4.53 12.55 0.97
N VAL A 28 4.08 11.66 0.10
CA VAL A 28 4.51 10.26 0.03
C VAL A 28 6.00 10.18 -0.31
N VAL A 29 6.45 10.93 -1.33
CA VAL A 29 7.88 11.01 -1.72
C VAL A 29 8.73 11.42 -0.52
N ARG A 30 8.42 12.55 0.14
CA ARG A 30 9.18 13.04 1.29
C ARG A 30 9.19 12.06 2.46
N ALA A 31 8.08 11.39 2.73
CA ALA A 31 8.00 10.42 3.82
C ALA A 31 8.88 9.19 3.55
N LEU A 32 8.93 8.70 2.30
CA LEU A 32 9.80 7.60 1.89
C LEU A 32 11.29 8.00 1.92
N GLU A 33 11.62 9.21 1.46
CA GLU A 33 12.98 9.76 1.55
C GLU A 33 13.43 9.88 3.02
N ALA A 34 12.57 10.40 3.89
CA ALA A 34 12.83 10.49 5.33
C ALA A 34 13.00 9.10 5.98
N ALA A 35 12.31 8.08 5.46
CA ALA A 35 12.46 6.70 5.91
C ALA A 35 13.70 5.99 5.33
N GLY A 36 14.49 6.65 4.47
CA GLY A 36 15.79 6.19 3.99
C GLY A 36 15.79 5.60 2.57
N ALA A 37 14.79 5.88 1.74
CA ALA A 37 14.75 5.45 0.34
C ALA A 37 15.31 6.54 -0.60
N GLU A 38 15.87 6.10 -1.74
CA GLU A 38 16.05 6.94 -2.92
C GLU A 38 14.75 6.88 -3.73
N VAL A 39 14.05 8.02 -3.86
CA VAL A 39 12.69 8.05 -4.41
C VAL A 39 12.63 8.78 -5.74
N GLU A 40 11.95 8.19 -6.71
CA GLU A 40 11.63 8.80 -7.97
C GLU A 40 10.11 8.84 -8.18
N LEU A 41 9.57 10.02 -8.51
CA LEU A 41 8.19 10.20 -8.93
C LEU A 41 8.14 10.13 -10.46
N THR A 42 7.60 9.05 -11.01
CA THR A 42 7.58 8.84 -12.47
C THR A 42 6.50 7.87 -12.89
N ALA A 43 6.02 8.01 -14.13
CA ALA A 43 5.19 7.03 -14.83
C ALA A 43 6.02 6.17 -15.81
N ASP A 44 7.34 6.34 -15.85
CA ASP A 44 8.21 5.54 -16.72
C ASP A 44 8.19 4.08 -16.31
N ARG A 45 7.75 3.24 -17.24
CA ARG A 45 7.55 1.81 -17.00
C ARG A 45 8.85 1.08 -16.67
N ASP A 46 9.93 1.37 -17.41
CA ASP A 46 11.17 0.63 -17.25
C ASP A 46 11.86 0.99 -15.94
N ARG A 47 11.81 2.27 -15.54
CA ARG A 47 12.26 2.73 -14.23
C ARG A 47 11.45 2.08 -13.10
N ALA A 48 10.12 2.08 -13.23
CA ALA A 48 9.24 1.46 -12.24
C ALA A 48 9.43 -0.07 -12.17
N LEU A 49 9.73 -0.75 -13.28
CA LEU A 49 10.06 -2.17 -13.27
C LEU A 49 11.45 -2.44 -12.67
N ALA A 50 12.42 -1.56 -12.82
CA ALA A 50 13.77 -1.73 -12.31
C ALA A 50 13.92 -1.36 -10.83
N ALA A 51 13.00 -0.58 -10.26
CA ALA A 51 13.04 -0.15 -8.87
C ALA A 51 12.93 -1.33 -7.88
N ASP A 52 13.48 -1.19 -6.67
CA ASP A 52 13.37 -2.17 -5.60
C ASP A 52 11.91 -2.25 -5.08
N GLY A 53 11.23 -1.09 -4.98
CA GLY A 53 9.82 -0.99 -4.60
C GLY A 53 9.01 -0.07 -5.51
N LEU A 54 7.71 -0.35 -5.65
CA LEU A 54 6.74 0.52 -6.31
C LEU A 54 5.69 0.96 -5.30
N VAL A 55 5.42 2.26 -5.21
CA VAL A 55 4.30 2.78 -4.42
C VAL A 55 3.21 3.27 -5.37
N VAL A 56 1.98 2.82 -5.13
CA VAL A 56 0.77 3.24 -5.84
C VAL A 56 -0.07 4.09 -4.89
N PRO A 57 0.11 5.42 -4.90
CA PRO A 57 -0.75 6.31 -4.13
C PRO A 57 -2.10 6.45 -4.80
N GLY A 58 -3.12 6.85 -4.05
CA GLY A 58 -4.42 7.19 -4.62
C GLY A 58 -5.20 8.11 -3.71
N VAL A 59 -5.86 9.11 -4.28
CA VAL A 59 -6.80 10.01 -3.59
C VAL A 59 -7.99 10.30 -4.50
N GLY A 60 -9.13 10.64 -3.89
CA GLY A 60 -10.36 10.92 -4.62
C GLY A 60 -11.20 9.66 -4.88
N ALA A 61 -11.92 9.63 -5.98
CA ALA A 61 -12.84 8.55 -6.30
C ALA A 61 -12.13 7.32 -6.90
N PHE A 62 -12.65 6.14 -6.59
CA PHE A 62 -12.13 4.85 -7.08
C PHE A 62 -12.04 4.80 -8.61
N ALA A 63 -13.16 5.10 -9.30
CA ALA A 63 -13.22 5.06 -10.76
C ALA A 63 -12.21 6.04 -11.42
N ALA A 64 -12.08 7.24 -10.88
CA ALA A 64 -11.14 8.23 -11.37
C ALA A 64 -9.68 7.78 -11.18
N THR A 65 -9.35 7.23 -10.00
CA THR A 65 -8.02 6.67 -9.73
C THR A 65 -7.69 5.51 -10.67
N MET A 66 -8.64 4.60 -10.91
CA MET A 66 -8.46 3.51 -11.87
C MET A 66 -8.23 4.01 -13.29
N ALA A 67 -8.99 5.02 -13.73
CA ALA A 67 -8.81 5.63 -15.05
C ALA A 67 -7.40 6.26 -15.19
N GLN A 68 -6.92 6.97 -14.17
CA GLN A 68 -5.59 7.57 -14.15
C GLN A 68 -4.48 6.50 -14.17
N ILE A 69 -4.60 5.44 -13.36
CA ILE A 69 -3.64 4.33 -13.33
C ILE A 69 -3.58 3.66 -14.72
N LYS A 70 -4.72 3.37 -15.34
CA LYS A 70 -4.77 2.76 -16.69
C LYS A 70 -4.19 3.67 -17.77
N ALA A 71 -4.40 4.97 -17.68
CA ALA A 71 -3.87 5.95 -18.65
C ALA A 71 -2.34 5.91 -18.76
N VAL A 72 -1.63 5.58 -17.67
CA VAL A 72 -0.18 5.45 -17.65
C VAL A 72 0.30 4.00 -17.74
N GLY A 73 -0.61 3.03 -17.97
CA GLY A 73 -0.29 1.59 -18.01
C GLY A 73 0.10 1.01 -16.65
N GLY A 74 -0.30 1.69 -15.56
CA GLY A 74 0.00 1.30 -14.18
C GLY A 74 -0.64 -0.02 -13.77
N ASP A 75 -1.80 -0.38 -14.33
CA ASP A 75 -2.46 -1.65 -14.17
C ASP A 75 -1.54 -2.83 -14.57
N ARG A 76 -1.01 -2.80 -15.78
CA ARG A 76 -0.07 -3.81 -16.30
C ARG A 76 1.27 -3.78 -15.57
N LEU A 77 1.69 -2.60 -15.11
CA LEU A 77 2.91 -2.44 -14.33
C LEU A 77 2.80 -3.15 -12.98
N VAL A 78 1.71 -2.94 -12.24
CA VAL A 78 1.44 -3.60 -10.95
C VAL A 78 1.37 -5.12 -11.16
N GLU A 79 0.57 -5.59 -12.10
CA GLU A 79 0.45 -7.01 -12.44
C GLU A 79 1.82 -7.66 -12.72
N ARG A 80 2.63 -7.03 -13.56
CA ARG A 80 3.95 -7.55 -13.93
C ARG A 80 4.94 -7.57 -12.78
N ARG A 81 4.89 -6.56 -11.90
CA ARG A 81 5.74 -6.55 -10.70
C ARG A 81 5.36 -7.69 -9.76
N LEU A 82 4.08 -7.86 -9.49
CA LEU A 82 3.58 -8.90 -8.58
C LEU A 82 3.84 -10.31 -9.13
N ALA A 83 3.64 -10.53 -10.43
CA ALA A 83 4.00 -11.79 -11.09
C ALA A 83 5.50 -12.11 -10.98
N GLY A 84 6.36 -11.10 -10.89
CA GLY A 84 7.80 -11.25 -10.65
C GLY A 84 8.20 -11.24 -9.17
N GLY A 85 7.25 -11.27 -8.22
CA GLY A 85 7.52 -11.20 -6.78
C GLY A 85 8.13 -9.87 -6.32
N ARG A 86 7.95 -8.78 -7.10
CA ARG A 86 8.54 -7.47 -6.80
C ARG A 86 7.61 -6.62 -5.94
N PRO A 87 8.13 -6.02 -4.85
CA PRO A 87 7.31 -5.32 -3.87
C PRO A 87 6.50 -4.15 -4.44
N VAL A 88 5.23 -4.09 -4.03
CA VAL A 88 4.29 -3.00 -4.29
C VAL A 88 3.63 -2.58 -2.99
N LEU A 89 3.47 -1.27 -2.77
CA LEU A 89 2.72 -0.69 -1.65
C LEU A 89 1.61 0.21 -2.17
N GLY A 90 0.34 -0.18 -1.92
CA GLY A 90 -0.83 0.67 -2.17
C GLY A 90 -1.14 1.59 -0.99
N ILE A 91 -1.49 2.87 -1.23
CA ILE A 91 -1.83 3.81 -0.16
C ILE A 91 -3.20 4.44 -0.43
N CYS A 92 -4.10 4.35 0.54
CA CYS A 92 -5.47 4.87 0.55
C CYS A 92 -6.29 4.33 -0.65
N VAL A 93 -6.71 5.15 -1.61
CA VAL A 93 -7.37 4.63 -2.82
C VAL A 93 -6.46 3.67 -3.60
N GLY A 94 -5.13 3.80 -3.46
CA GLY A 94 -4.16 2.84 -3.97
C GLY A 94 -4.28 1.44 -3.35
N GLN A 95 -4.76 1.29 -2.10
CA GLN A 95 -5.18 0.01 -1.54
C GLN A 95 -6.51 -0.43 -2.16
N GLN A 96 -7.47 0.47 -2.21
CA GLN A 96 -8.82 0.16 -2.65
C GLN A 96 -8.83 -0.45 -4.06
N VAL A 97 -8.06 0.12 -4.98
CA VAL A 97 -7.98 -0.36 -6.37
C VAL A 97 -7.33 -1.74 -6.52
N MET A 98 -6.70 -2.29 -5.47
CA MET A 98 -6.18 -3.67 -5.50
C MET A 98 -7.31 -4.72 -5.43
N PHE A 99 -8.51 -4.36 -4.95
CA PHE A 99 -9.67 -5.24 -4.92
C PHE A 99 -10.29 -5.41 -6.31
N ASP A 100 -11.23 -6.35 -6.43
CA ASP A 100 -11.92 -6.64 -7.70
C ASP A 100 -12.73 -5.45 -8.22
N ALA A 101 -13.37 -4.71 -7.32
CA ALA A 101 -14.24 -3.60 -7.67
C ALA A 101 -14.38 -2.56 -6.55
N GLY A 102 -14.87 -1.39 -6.92
CA GLY A 102 -15.41 -0.39 -6.01
C GLY A 102 -16.80 0.07 -6.46
N ASP A 103 -17.72 0.22 -5.52
CA ASP A 103 -19.04 0.82 -5.74
C ASP A 103 -19.09 2.16 -5.02
N GLU A 104 -19.02 3.24 -5.79
CA GLU A 104 -19.16 4.62 -5.30
C GLU A 104 -20.41 5.27 -5.91
N HIS A 105 -21.32 5.71 -5.04
CA HIS A 105 -22.59 6.36 -5.44
C HIS A 105 -23.47 5.49 -6.36
N GLY A 106 -23.38 4.15 -6.25
CA GLY A 106 -24.12 3.21 -7.10
C GLY A 106 -23.49 3.01 -8.49
N GLU A 107 -22.28 3.51 -8.70
CA GLU A 107 -21.48 3.26 -9.90
C GLU A 107 -20.37 2.27 -9.59
N ARG A 108 -20.50 1.05 -10.11
CA ARG A 108 -19.54 -0.03 -9.92
C ARG A 108 -18.44 0.03 -10.97
N SER A 109 -17.19 0.09 -10.50
CA SER A 109 -15.99 0.14 -11.34
C SER A 109 -15.07 -1.03 -11.01
N ALA A 110 -14.46 -1.63 -12.05
CA ALA A 110 -13.48 -2.70 -11.86
C ALA A 110 -12.15 -2.15 -11.34
N GLY A 111 -11.59 -2.86 -10.35
CA GLY A 111 -10.25 -2.63 -9.82
C GLY A 111 -9.16 -3.40 -10.56
N LEU A 112 -8.04 -3.64 -9.88
CA LEU A 112 -6.90 -4.39 -10.40
C LEU A 112 -7.02 -5.91 -10.15
N GLY A 113 -8.03 -6.35 -9.37
CA GLY A 113 -8.32 -7.77 -9.15
C GLY A 113 -7.19 -8.55 -8.49
N GLN A 114 -6.40 -7.91 -7.63
CA GLN A 114 -5.34 -8.60 -6.88
C GLN A 114 -5.92 -9.31 -5.65
N TRP A 115 -7.04 -8.83 -5.14
CA TRP A 115 -7.76 -9.40 -4.02
C TRP A 115 -9.26 -9.46 -4.33
N PRO A 116 -9.94 -10.57 -3.98
CA PRO A 116 -11.39 -10.66 -4.11
C PRO A 116 -12.07 -9.69 -3.15
N GLY A 117 -13.25 -9.25 -3.54
CA GLY A 117 -14.07 -8.35 -2.74
C GLY A 117 -14.30 -6.98 -3.37
N GLU A 118 -15.09 -6.19 -2.69
CA GLU A 118 -15.58 -4.91 -3.18
C GLU A 118 -15.37 -3.80 -2.14
N VAL A 119 -14.94 -2.67 -2.62
CA VAL A 119 -14.85 -1.42 -1.84
C VAL A 119 -16.20 -0.73 -1.88
N THR A 120 -16.80 -0.54 -0.70
CA THR A 120 -18.14 0.06 -0.55
C THR A 120 -18.12 1.18 0.47
N ARG A 121 -19.21 1.98 0.49
CA ARG A 121 -19.35 3.07 1.45
C ARG A 121 -19.43 2.54 2.88
N LEU A 122 -18.73 3.19 3.82
CA LEU A 122 -18.82 2.87 5.25
C LEU A 122 -20.26 3.05 5.76
N GLN A 123 -20.67 2.12 6.62
CA GLN A 123 -21.99 2.10 7.26
C GLN A 123 -21.93 2.70 8.67
N ALA A 124 -21.38 3.91 8.77
CA ALA A 124 -21.28 4.66 10.00
C ALA A 124 -22.14 5.92 9.94
N ASP A 125 -22.61 6.40 11.09
CA ASP A 125 -23.42 7.61 11.19
C ASP A 125 -22.65 8.86 10.71
N VAL A 126 -21.34 8.86 10.93
CA VAL A 126 -20.45 9.96 10.51
C VAL A 126 -19.47 9.44 9.45
N VAL A 127 -19.61 9.94 8.23
CA VAL A 127 -18.72 9.65 7.10
C VAL A 127 -18.34 10.98 6.46
N PRO A 128 -17.09 11.25 6.15
CA PRO A 128 -15.95 10.32 6.13
C PRO A 128 -15.41 9.94 7.51
N HIS A 129 -14.75 8.78 7.60
CA HIS A 129 -13.81 8.48 8.65
C HIS A 129 -12.61 9.41 8.46
N MET A 130 -12.49 10.41 9.32
CA MET A 130 -11.43 11.40 9.25
C MET A 130 -10.80 11.59 10.63
N GLY A 131 -9.52 11.28 10.75
CA GLY A 131 -8.78 11.45 12.00
C GLY A 131 -7.87 10.28 12.34
N TRP A 132 -7.39 10.27 13.57
CA TRP A 132 -6.49 9.27 14.12
C TRP A 132 -7.27 8.09 14.71
N ASN A 133 -6.90 6.87 14.30
CA ASN A 133 -7.52 5.66 14.79
C ASN A 133 -6.46 4.56 15.02
N THR A 134 -6.78 3.61 15.89
CA THR A 134 -6.00 2.40 16.12
C THR A 134 -6.35 1.33 15.09
N VAL A 135 -5.52 0.30 15.02
CA VAL A 135 -5.71 -0.85 14.14
C VAL A 135 -5.57 -2.15 14.93
N GLU A 136 -6.18 -3.21 14.43
CA GLU A 136 -6.03 -4.58 14.92
C GLU A 136 -5.10 -5.33 13.98
N ALA A 137 -3.79 -5.21 14.20
CA ALA A 137 -2.78 -5.89 13.39
C ALA A 137 -2.62 -7.35 13.84
N PRO A 138 -2.55 -8.32 12.90
CA PRO A 138 -2.37 -9.73 13.27
C PRO A 138 -0.95 -9.97 13.79
N GLU A 139 -0.80 -11.05 14.56
CA GLU A 139 0.51 -11.47 15.05
C GLU A 139 1.49 -11.75 13.89
N GLY A 140 2.74 -11.38 14.08
CA GLY A 140 3.81 -11.59 13.10
C GLY A 140 3.74 -10.66 11.88
N THR A 141 2.94 -9.58 11.93
CA THR A 141 2.95 -8.53 10.90
C THR A 141 4.33 -7.91 10.75
N THR A 142 4.73 -7.62 9.52
CA THR A 142 5.97 -6.91 9.24
C THR A 142 5.76 -5.40 9.21
N LEU A 143 4.67 -4.95 8.59
CA LEU A 143 4.38 -3.52 8.49
C LEU A 143 4.22 -2.87 9.87
N PHE A 144 3.57 -3.56 10.80
CA PHE A 144 3.27 -3.03 12.13
C PHE A 144 4.27 -3.49 13.21
N ALA A 145 5.43 -4.04 12.83
CA ALA A 145 6.44 -4.46 13.78
C ALA A 145 6.88 -3.30 14.69
N GLY A 146 6.62 -3.43 16.00
CA GLY A 146 6.95 -2.43 17.01
C GLY A 146 6.02 -1.22 17.10
N ILE A 147 4.94 -1.18 16.30
CA ILE A 147 4.00 -0.04 16.23
C ILE A 147 2.53 -0.48 16.17
N ALA A 148 2.20 -1.72 16.55
CA ALA A 148 0.84 -2.25 16.44
C ALA A 148 -0.19 -1.50 17.31
N GLU A 149 0.25 -0.90 18.43
CA GLU A 149 -0.58 -0.13 19.37
C GLU A 149 -0.68 1.36 19.01
N GLU A 150 0.00 1.79 17.94
CA GLU A 150 0.04 3.19 17.53
C GLU A 150 -1.22 3.59 16.78
N ARG A 151 -1.39 4.89 16.58
CA ARG A 151 -2.52 5.47 15.84
C ARG A 151 -2.06 5.93 14.47
N PHE A 152 -2.95 5.75 13.49
CA PHE A 152 -2.72 6.13 12.10
C PHE A 152 -3.80 7.10 11.62
N TYR A 153 -3.47 7.95 10.65
CA TYR A 153 -4.38 8.96 10.12
C TYR A 153 -5.18 8.43 8.94
N PHE A 154 -6.48 8.38 9.13
CA PHE A 154 -7.47 7.97 8.11
C PHE A 154 -8.19 9.18 7.53
N VAL A 155 -8.53 9.12 6.26
CA VAL A 155 -9.47 10.04 5.60
C VAL A 155 -10.09 9.33 4.40
N HIS A 156 -11.24 8.66 4.61
CA HIS A 156 -11.93 7.91 3.58
C HIS A 156 -13.41 7.74 3.90
N SER A 157 -14.24 7.59 2.85
CA SER A 157 -15.67 7.29 2.95
C SER A 157 -16.00 5.87 2.52
N TYR A 158 -15.07 5.22 1.82
CA TYR A 158 -15.20 3.88 1.26
C TYR A 158 -14.07 3.01 1.72
N ALA A 159 -14.33 1.71 1.89
CA ALA A 159 -13.33 0.71 2.24
C ALA A 159 -13.80 -0.70 1.86
N ALA A 160 -12.88 -1.66 1.79
CA ALA A 160 -13.22 -3.07 1.79
C ALA A 160 -13.67 -3.47 3.21
N ARG A 161 -14.87 -4.05 3.33
CA ARG A 161 -15.50 -4.38 4.61
C ARG A 161 -15.48 -5.87 4.91
N SER A 162 -15.06 -6.68 3.96
CA SER A 162 -14.84 -8.12 4.08
C SER A 162 -13.50 -8.53 3.51
N TRP A 163 -13.06 -9.72 3.88
CA TRP A 163 -11.89 -10.36 3.29
C TRP A 163 -12.26 -11.81 2.94
N GLU A 164 -12.22 -12.14 1.66
CA GLU A 164 -12.76 -13.38 1.12
C GLU A 164 -11.68 -14.30 0.51
N MET A 165 -10.40 -13.87 0.55
CA MET A 165 -9.31 -14.68 0.02
C MET A 165 -8.96 -15.82 0.97
N GLU A 166 -9.22 -17.06 0.53
CA GLU A 166 -8.78 -18.26 1.21
C GLU A 166 -7.37 -18.65 0.80
N PRO A 167 -6.52 -19.11 1.72
CA PRO A 167 -5.18 -19.60 1.38
C PRO A 167 -5.25 -20.80 0.43
N ILE A 168 -4.51 -20.79 -0.65
CA ILE A 168 -4.45 -21.90 -1.60
C ILE A 168 -3.16 -22.71 -1.37
N GLY A 169 -3.29 -23.93 -0.88
CA GLY A 169 -2.15 -24.85 -0.70
C GLY A 169 -1.13 -24.38 0.33
N PRO A 170 0.18 -24.53 0.08
CA PRO A 170 1.23 -24.20 1.04
C PRO A 170 1.59 -22.70 1.11
N MET A 171 0.79 -21.83 0.51
CA MET A 171 1.03 -20.39 0.50
C MET A 171 0.83 -19.79 1.91
N THR A 172 1.71 -18.87 2.29
CA THR A 172 1.52 -18.11 3.52
C THR A 172 0.25 -17.28 3.42
N PRO A 173 -0.70 -17.42 4.36
CA PRO A 173 -1.92 -16.65 4.34
C PRO A 173 -1.65 -15.14 4.36
N PRO A 174 -2.45 -14.33 3.65
CA PRO A 174 -2.39 -12.88 3.79
C PRO A 174 -2.64 -12.45 5.23
N LYS A 175 -1.89 -11.45 5.69
CA LYS A 175 -2.11 -10.81 6.99
C LYS A 175 -2.99 -9.60 6.77
N VAL A 176 -4.18 -9.65 7.33
CA VAL A 176 -5.17 -8.57 7.21
C VAL A 176 -5.26 -7.85 8.53
N THR A 177 -4.98 -6.56 8.49
CA THR A 177 -5.13 -5.63 9.60
C THR A 177 -6.47 -4.93 9.49
N TRP A 178 -7.20 -4.86 10.59
CA TRP A 178 -8.54 -4.28 10.64
C TRP A 178 -8.56 -2.95 11.40
N ALA A 179 -9.55 -2.13 11.14
CA ALA A 179 -9.94 -1.01 11.96
C ALA A 179 -11.47 -0.91 11.99
N GLU A 180 -12.00 -0.11 12.92
CA GLU A 180 -13.41 0.12 13.08
C GLU A 180 -13.71 1.61 13.13
N HIS A 181 -14.78 2.05 12.49
CA HIS A 181 -15.28 3.41 12.58
C HIS A 181 -16.81 3.43 12.69
N GLY A 182 -17.32 3.95 13.81
CA GLY A 182 -18.76 4.03 14.07
C GLY A 182 -19.47 2.67 14.04
N GLY A 183 -18.81 1.60 14.51
CA GLY A 183 -19.34 0.24 14.51
C GLY A 183 -19.16 -0.50 13.18
N ASP A 184 -18.63 0.13 12.14
CA ASP A 184 -18.34 -0.53 10.86
C ASP A 184 -16.87 -0.92 10.78
N ARG A 185 -16.60 -2.22 10.64
CA ARG A 185 -15.26 -2.80 10.55
C ARG A 185 -14.82 -2.86 9.10
N PHE A 186 -13.57 -2.50 8.84
CA PHE A 186 -13.00 -2.48 7.49
C PHE A 186 -11.52 -2.89 7.47
N VAL A 187 -11.03 -3.24 6.29
CA VAL A 187 -9.63 -3.60 6.04
C VAL A 187 -8.77 -2.34 6.09
N ALA A 188 -7.96 -2.21 7.14
CA ALA A 188 -7.05 -1.08 7.34
C ALA A 188 -5.70 -1.25 6.63
N ALA A 189 -5.20 -2.50 6.54
CA ALA A 189 -4.01 -2.82 5.78
C ALA A 189 -3.98 -4.31 5.40
N VAL A 190 -3.17 -4.63 4.40
CA VAL A 190 -2.94 -6.01 3.96
C VAL A 190 -1.45 -6.22 3.69
N GLU A 191 -0.94 -7.38 4.11
CA GLU A 191 0.36 -7.92 3.72
C GLU A 191 0.12 -9.25 3.01
N ASN A 192 0.31 -9.30 1.70
CA ASN A 192 0.12 -10.49 0.88
C ASN A 192 1.32 -10.71 -0.05
N GLY A 193 2.34 -11.40 0.45
CA GLY A 193 3.58 -11.61 -0.29
C GLY A 193 4.25 -10.30 -0.69
N ALA A 194 4.41 -10.06 -2.00
CA ALA A 194 5.00 -8.84 -2.53
C ALA A 194 4.05 -7.63 -2.51
N LEU A 195 2.74 -7.84 -2.28
CA LEU A 195 1.77 -6.76 -2.24
C LEU A 195 1.41 -6.40 -0.81
N CYS A 196 1.76 -5.18 -0.41
CA CYS A 196 1.32 -4.54 0.81
C CYS A 196 0.42 -3.36 0.48
N ALA A 197 -0.52 -3.02 1.37
CA ALA A 197 -1.29 -1.79 1.22
C ALA A 197 -1.87 -1.30 2.55
N THR A 198 -2.18 0.01 2.61
CA THR A 198 -2.81 0.67 3.76
C THR A 198 -3.98 1.54 3.32
N GLN A 199 -5.11 1.49 4.04
CA GLN A 199 -6.25 2.40 3.86
C GLN A 199 -5.94 3.79 4.43
N PHE A 200 -5.16 3.85 5.47
CA PHE A 200 -4.68 5.10 6.07
C PHE A 200 -3.48 5.66 5.28
N HIS A 201 -3.11 6.88 5.66
CA HIS A 201 -2.00 7.61 5.07
C HIS A 201 -0.77 7.53 5.97
N PRO A 202 0.20 6.63 5.73
CA PRO A 202 1.42 6.59 6.55
C PRO A 202 2.20 7.90 6.48
N GLU A 203 2.20 8.59 5.34
CA GLU A 203 2.85 9.89 5.16
C GLU A 203 2.23 11.03 5.98
N LYS A 204 1.07 10.78 6.62
CA LYS A 204 0.37 11.72 7.51
C LYS A 204 0.27 11.20 8.95
N SER A 205 0.85 10.03 9.21
CA SER A 205 0.71 9.32 10.49
C SER A 205 1.90 9.54 11.44
N GLY A 206 2.64 10.63 11.29
CA GLY A 206 3.75 11.00 12.17
C GLY A 206 4.80 9.89 12.30
N ASP A 207 5.31 9.68 13.52
CA ASP A 207 6.37 8.70 13.78
C ASP A 207 5.92 7.26 13.52
N ALA A 208 4.66 6.93 13.81
CA ALA A 208 4.10 5.61 13.50
C ALA A 208 4.09 5.33 11.99
N GLY A 209 3.70 6.33 11.20
CA GLY A 209 3.72 6.23 9.74
C GLY A 209 5.13 6.12 9.17
N ALA A 210 6.08 6.90 9.71
CA ALA A 210 7.49 6.82 9.33
C ALA A 210 8.07 5.43 9.65
N ALA A 211 7.77 4.88 10.83
CA ALA A 211 8.20 3.54 11.22
C ALA A 211 7.58 2.46 10.33
N LEU A 212 6.31 2.59 9.94
CA LEU A 212 5.66 1.66 9.01
C LEU A 212 6.35 1.66 7.64
N LEU A 213 6.63 2.85 7.08
CA LEU A 213 7.35 2.97 5.81
C LEU A 213 8.76 2.37 5.93
N ALA A 214 9.48 2.62 7.02
CA ALA A 214 10.78 2.00 7.28
C ALA A 214 10.69 0.48 7.40
N ASN A 215 9.63 -0.06 8.02
CA ASN A 215 9.37 -1.49 8.09
C ASN A 215 9.18 -2.08 6.68
N TRP A 216 8.37 -1.43 5.83
CA TRP A 216 8.19 -1.85 4.44
C TRP A 216 9.51 -1.78 3.65
N LEU A 217 10.28 -0.70 3.77
CA LEU A 217 11.57 -0.55 3.07
C LEU A 217 12.56 -1.65 3.43
N ARG A 218 12.52 -2.20 4.66
CA ARG A 218 13.37 -3.33 5.06
C ARG A 218 13.00 -4.64 4.37
N THR A 219 11.79 -4.77 3.84
CA THR A 219 11.37 -5.95 3.07
C THR A 219 11.83 -5.92 1.63
N LEU A 220 12.28 -4.75 1.14
CA LEU A 220 12.68 -4.61 -0.26
C LEU A 220 13.97 -5.38 -0.55
N PRO A 221 14.03 -6.11 -1.66
CA PRO A 221 15.25 -6.78 -2.08
C PRO A 221 16.33 -5.73 -2.36
N ARG A 222 17.49 -5.90 -1.74
CA ARG A 222 18.67 -5.07 -2.01
C ARG A 222 19.57 -5.83 -2.96
N TYR A 223 19.60 -5.39 -4.19
CA TYR A 223 20.51 -5.93 -5.18
C TYR A 223 21.89 -5.28 -4.99
N ASP A 224 22.92 -6.11 -4.94
CA ASP A 224 24.30 -5.62 -5.09
C ASP A 224 24.42 -4.98 -6.48
N ARG A 225 24.56 -3.67 -6.50
CA ARG A 225 24.68 -2.89 -7.74
C ARG A 225 26.15 -2.76 -8.06
N GLY A 226 26.87 -3.86 -8.21
CA GLY A 226 28.30 -3.82 -8.53
C GLY A 226 28.70 -2.51 -9.21
N LEU A 227 29.50 -1.72 -8.51
CA LEU A 227 30.13 -0.47 -8.98
C LEU A 227 31.01 -0.76 -10.20
#